data_acf44de2bccca8fea146f34e9c4658aa
#
_entry.id   acf44de2bccca8fea146f34e9c4658aa
#
_cell.length_a   1.000
_cell.length_b   1.000
_cell.length_c   1.000
_cell.angle_alpha   90.00
_cell.angle_beta   90.00
_cell.angle_gamma   90.00
#
_symmetry.space_group_name_H-M   'P 1'
#
loop_
_entity.id
_entity.type
_entity.pdbx_description
1 polymer ?
#
loop_
_entity_poly.entity_id
_entity_poly.type
_entity_poly.pdbx_seq_one_letter_code
_entity_poly.pdbx_strand_id
1 'polypeptide(L)'
;MLADFRRIPKQLKSLLAFAGLTIFALSGCTAKFVTHTSFDRPQLQQENIQKVAVFLFESTYIDMQAGSHISRLFELNLQQSGMYKIVERAEIEKVLRERGVPPSPAEPPLSLRQLGDLLKVDGVVFGSVSQYNRFNLGFTARLVSVKSGLVLWSVSQTGGRYFAPLSQVADETVKEAVLELQTKLR
;
A
#
# COMPACT_ATOMS: atom_id res chain seq x y z
N MET A 1 10.05 20.84 45.71
CA MET A 1 11.15 21.82 45.56
C MET A 1 10.82 22.66 44.31
N LEU A 2 10.08 23.74 44.49
CA LEU A 2 9.76 24.71 43.42
C LEU A 2 10.90 25.72 43.38
N ALA A 3 11.75 25.65 42.37
CA ALA A 3 12.85 26.56 42.15
C ALA A 3 12.29 27.98 41.88
N ASP A 4 12.75 28.95 42.65
CA ASP A 4 12.31 30.34 42.65
C ASP A 4 12.68 31.05 41.32
N PHE A 5 11.72 31.15 40.40
CA PHE A 5 11.84 31.72 39.06
C PHE A 5 11.96 33.27 39.06
N ARG A 6 11.98 33.91 40.25
CA ARG A 6 12.00 35.38 40.38
C ARG A 6 13.39 36.00 40.24
N ARG A 7 14.48 35.24 40.29
CA ARG A 7 15.86 35.78 40.26
C ARG A 7 16.55 35.79 38.91
N ILE A 8 15.86 35.42 37.85
CA ILE A 8 16.46 35.42 36.52
C ILE A 8 16.47 36.83 35.94
N PRO A 9 17.63 37.39 35.56
CA PRO A 9 17.72 38.71 34.98
C PRO A 9 16.90 38.84 33.70
N LYS A 10 16.30 40.00 33.45
CA LYS A 10 15.39 40.24 32.31
C LYS A 10 16.00 39.85 30.96
N GLN A 11 17.30 40.04 30.79
CA GLN A 11 18.06 39.65 29.59
C GLN A 11 18.02 38.13 29.36
N LEU A 12 18.16 37.34 30.41
CA LEU A 12 18.16 35.87 30.31
C LEU A 12 16.75 35.32 30.06
N LYS A 13 15.69 35.98 30.53
CA LYS A 13 14.30 35.62 30.23
C LYS A 13 13.96 35.87 28.77
N SER A 14 14.48 36.91 28.16
CA SER A 14 14.35 37.18 26.73
C SER A 14 15.05 36.12 25.88
N LEU A 15 16.28 35.72 26.26
CA LEU A 15 17.02 34.66 25.56
C LEU A 15 16.34 33.29 25.68
N LEU A 16 15.78 32.95 26.83
CA LEU A 16 15.03 31.70 27.02
C LEU A 16 13.69 31.71 26.26
N ALA A 17 13.02 32.84 26.14
CA ALA A 17 11.80 32.98 25.35
C ALA A 17 12.10 32.86 23.85
N PHE A 18 13.21 33.41 23.36
CA PHE A 18 13.65 33.26 21.98
C PHE A 18 14.10 31.83 21.67
N ALA A 19 14.83 31.18 22.60
CA ALA A 19 15.24 29.77 22.44
C ALA A 19 14.03 28.82 22.44
N GLY A 20 13.01 29.08 23.27
CA GLY A 20 11.77 28.31 23.29
C GLY A 20 10.96 28.47 21.99
N LEU A 21 10.93 29.67 21.43
CA LEU A 21 10.19 29.95 20.18
C LEU A 21 10.87 29.32 18.97
N THR A 22 12.21 29.30 18.95
CA THR A 22 12.98 28.65 17.85
C THR A 22 12.88 27.13 17.89
N ILE A 23 12.79 26.49 19.06
CA ILE A 23 12.59 25.03 19.18
C ILE A 23 11.19 24.64 18.70
N PHE A 24 10.19 25.46 18.92
CA PHE A 24 8.82 25.18 18.43
C PHE A 24 8.69 25.35 16.91
N ALA A 25 9.48 26.22 16.28
CA ALA A 25 9.48 26.43 14.84
C ALA A 25 10.21 25.31 14.07
N LEU A 26 11.07 24.52 14.74
CA LEU A 26 11.80 23.38 14.16
C LEU A 26 11.02 22.07 14.21
N SER A 27 9.85 22.04 14.85
CA SER A 27 8.89 20.95 14.74
C SER A 27 8.23 21.02 13.36
N GLY A 28 9.05 20.86 12.30
CA GLY A 28 8.61 20.90 10.91
C GLY A 28 7.49 19.88 10.71
N CYS A 29 6.25 20.35 10.62
CA CYS A 29 5.12 19.58 10.14
C CYS A 29 5.47 19.05 8.74
N THR A 30 5.95 17.82 8.65
CA THR A 30 5.99 17.10 7.38
C THR A 30 4.53 16.86 6.98
N ALA A 31 4.00 17.73 6.12
CA ALA A 31 2.64 17.58 5.65
C ALA A 31 2.55 16.25 4.88
N LYS A 32 1.86 15.27 5.48
CA LYS A 32 1.44 14.04 4.79
C LYS A 32 0.10 14.37 4.15
N PHE A 33 -0.01 14.21 2.83
CA PHE A 33 -1.32 14.19 2.18
C PHE A 33 -1.58 12.79 1.64
N VAL A 34 -2.78 12.31 1.89
CA VAL A 34 -3.25 11.02 1.38
C VAL A 34 -4.65 11.24 0.85
N THR A 35 -4.85 10.96 -0.42
CA THR A 35 -6.19 10.87 -0.99
C THR A 35 -6.51 9.41 -1.16
N HIS A 36 -7.65 9.01 -0.63
CA HIS A 36 -8.06 7.63 -0.58
C HIS A 36 -9.49 7.49 -1.09
N THR A 37 -9.71 6.58 -2.00
CA THR A 37 -11.01 6.18 -2.48
C THR A 37 -11.07 4.68 -2.50
N SER A 38 -12.05 4.10 -1.83
CA SER A 38 -12.25 2.66 -1.83
C SER A 38 -13.65 2.30 -2.24
N PHE A 39 -13.78 1.09 -2.76
CA PHE A 39 -15.05 0.46 -3.08
C PHE A 39 -14.99 -0.97 -2.54
N ASP A 40 -16.05 -1.37 -1.86
CA ASP A 40 -16.24 -2.74 -1.39
C ASP A 40 -17.65 -3.22 -1.77
N ARG A 41 -17.74 -4.51 -2.08
CA ARG A 41 -19.03 -5.15 -2.30
C ARG A 41 -19.48 -5.89 -1.05
N PRO A 42 -20.80 -5.92 -0.77
CA PRO A 42 -21.32 -6.75 0.32
C PRO A 42 -20.94 -8.23 0.19
N GLN A 43 -20.68 -8.70 -1.04
CA GLN A 43 -20.22 -10.06 -1.30
C GLN A 43 -18.79 -10.35 -0.80
N LEU A 44 -17.98 -9.35 -0.50
CA LEU A 44 -16.63 -9.55 0.04
C LEU A 44 -16.65 -10.47 1.28
N GLN A 45 -17.60 -10.27 2.17
CA GLN A 45 -17.76 -11.10 3.37
C GLN A 45 -18.42 -12.46 3.09
N GLN A 46 -19.22 -12.55 2.02
CA GLN A 46 -19.95 -13.78 1.67
C GLN A 46 -19.11 -14.74 0.84
N GLU A 47 -18.16 -14.23 0.06
CA GLU A 47 -17.22 -15.07 -0.69
C GLU A 47 -16.10 -15.53 0.23
N ASN A 48 -15.98 -16.84 0.40
CA ASN A 48 -14.97 -17.45 1.26
C ASN A 48 -13.60 -17.45 0.55
N ILE A 49 -12.97 -16.28 0.48
CA ILE A 49 -11.63 -16.12 -0.07
C ILE A 49 -10.60 -16.52 0.99
N GLN A 50 -9.85 -17.56 0.74
CA GLN A 50 -8.81 -18.07 1.65
C GLN A 50 -7.40 -17.91 1.09
N LYS A 51 -7.23 -18.14 -0.21
CA LYS A 51 -5.93 -18.12 -0.88
C LYS A 51 -5.94 -17.10 -2.01
N VAL A 52 -4.93 -16.25 -2.05
CA VAL A 52 -4.86 -15.12 -2.98
C VAL A 52 -3.51 -15.10 -3.69
N ALA A 53 -3.52 -14.80 -4.97
CA ALA A 53 -2.32 -14.46 -5.75
C ALA A 53 -2.28 -12.94 -5.99
N VAL A 54 -1.13 -12.33 -5.77
CA VAL A 54 -0.88 -10.92 -6.10
C VAL A 54 -0.07 -10.86 -7.39
N PHE A 55 -0.67 -10.31 -8.44
CA PHE A 55 0.00 -10.14 -9.73
C PHE A 55 0.90 -8.91 -9.72
N LEU A 56 1.84 -8.88 -10.66
CA LEU A 56 2.70 -7.72 -10.87
C LEU A 56 1.81 -6.52 -11.23
N PHE A 57 1.99 -5.40 -10.53
CA PHE A 57 1.22 -4.19 -10.85
C PHE A 57 1.74 -3.56 -12.13
N GLU A 58 0.82 -3.12 -12.98
CA GLU A 58 1.19 -2.31 -14.14
C GLU A 58 1.85 -1.02 -13.69
N SER A 59 2.88 -0.61 -14.38
CA SER A 59 3.46 0.71 -14.19
C SER A 59 3.33 1.50 -15.49
N THR A 60 2.58 2.58 -15.44
CA THR A 60 2.44 3.53 -16.55
C THR A 60 3.62 4.49 -16.65
N TYR A 61 4.58 4.38 -15.73
CA TYR A 61 5.75 5.25 -15.63
C TYR A 61 7.00 4.59 -16.19
N ILE A 62 8.00 5.44 -16.49
CA ILE A 62 9.34 5.06 -16.97
C ILE A 62 10.07 4.11 -16.01
N ASP A 63 9.64 4.07 -14.75
CA ASP A 63 10.16 3.14 -13.73
C ASP A 63 9.40 1.82 -13.74
N MET A 64 9.85 0.87 -14.54
CA MET A 64 9.30 -0.49 -14.59
C MET A 64 9.41 -1.24 -13.25
N GLN A 65 10.23 -0.75 -12.31
CA GLN A 65 10.38 -1.36 -10.99
C GLN A 65 9.27 -0.94 -10.02
N ALA A 66 8.57 0.17 -10.29
CA ALA A 66 7.52 0.67 -9.41
C ALA A 66 6.40 -0.34 -9.20
N GLY A 67 5.90 -0.95 -10.28
CA GLY A 67 4.87 -1.99 -10.21
C GLY A 67 5.32 -3.20 -9.41
N SER A 68 6.55 -3.66 -9.62
CA SER A 68 7.17 -4.76 -8.87
C SER A 68 7.30 -4.42 -7.38
N HIS A 69 7.75 -3.22 -7.06
CA HIS A 69 7.91 -2.78 -5.68
C HIS A 69 6.57 -2.71 -4.94
N ILE A 70 5.55 -2.05 -5.53
CA ILE A 70 4.24 -1.92 -4.89
C ILE A 70 3.54 -3.27 -4.76
N SER A 71 3.57 -4.13 -5.79
CA SER A 71 2.97 -5.46 -5.67
C SER A 71 3.63 -6.31 -4.59
N ARG A 72 4.96 -6.21 -4.42
CA ARG A 72 5.67 -6.88 -3.32
C ARG A 72 5.26 -6.37 -1.94
N LEU A 73 5.08 -5.06 -1.78
CA LEU A 73 4.57 -4.49 -0.53
C LEU A 73 3.15 -5.01 -0.24
N PHE A 74 2.29 -5.14 -1.26
CA PHE A 74 0.97 -5.77 -1.08
C PHE A 74 1.07 -7.22 -0.63
N GLU A 75 1.92 -8.04 -1.26
CA GLU A 75 2.16 -9.43 -0.84
C GLU A 75 2.54 -9.50 0.64
N LEU A 76 3.54 -8.72 1.05
CA LEU A 76 4.04 -8.71 2.43
C LEU A 76 2.98 -8.26 3.43
N ASN A 77 2.27 -7.18 3.16
CA ASN A 77 1.25 -6.66 4.07
C ASN A 77 0.02 -7.57 4.15
N LEU A 78 -0.42 -8.18 3.05
CA LEU A 78 -1.50 -9.16 3.06
C LEU A 78 -1.10 -10.44 3.83
N GLN A 79 0.14 -10.89 3.66
CA GLN A 79 0.66 -12.03 4.42
C GLN A 79 0.73 -11.72 5.92
N GLN A 80 1.25 -10.55 6.30
CA GLN A 80 1.34 -10.12 7.70
C GLN A 80 -0.02 -9.92 8.35
N SER A 81 -1.03 -9.50 7.59
CA SER A 81 -2.40 -9.35 8.09
C SER A 81 -3.06 -10.66 8.51
N GLY A 82 -2.56 -11.79 8.02
CA GLY A 82 -3.11 -13.12 8.27
C GLY A 82 -4.49 -13.38 7.67
N MET A 83 -5.01 -12.46 6.86
CA MET A 83 -6.34 -12.59 6.24
C MET A 83 -6.39 -13.71 5.21
N TYR A 84 -5.32 -13.84 4.42
CA TYR A 84 -5.25 -14.76 3.30
C TYR A 84 -3.95 -15.55 3.30
N LYS A 85 -3.98 -16.74 2.73
CA LYS A 85 -2.78 -17.46 2.32
C LYS A 85 -2.31 -16.86 0.98
N ILE A 86 -1.10 -16.32 0.93
CA ILE A 86 -0.56 -15.69 -0.27
C ILE A 86 0.27 -16.69 -1.05
N VAL A 87 0.04 -16.78 -2.36
CA VAL A 87 0.89 -17.56 -3.27
C VAL A 87 2.17 -16.79 -3.51
N GLU A 88 3.31 -17.43 -3.33
CA GLU A 88 4.61 -16.81 -3.58
C GLU A 88 4.79 -16.45 -5.06
N ARG A 89 5.40 -15.31 -5.32
CA ARG A 89 5.66 -14.82 -6.68
C ARG A 89 6.41 -15.83 -7.55
N ALA A 90 7.41 -16.48 -6.99
CA ALA A 90 8.18 -17.51 -7.71
C ALA A 90 7.30 -18.67 -8.17
N GLU A 91 6.29 -19.07 -7.38
CA GLU A 91 5.32 -20.09 -7.76
C GLU A 91 4.42 -19.60 -8.90
N ILE A 92 3.90 -18.36 -8.80
CA ILE A 92 3.09 -17.74 -9.87
C ILE A 92 3.88 -17.72 -11.19
N GLU A 93 5.10 -17.20 -11.17
CA GLU A 93 5.93 -17.09 -12.35
C GLU A 93 6.30 -18.45 -12.94
N LYS A 94 6.57 -19.45 -12.11
CA LYS A 94 6.85 -20.82 -12.54
C LYS A 94 5.66 -21.40 -13.28
N VAL A 95 4.48 -21.34 -12.67
CA VAL A 95 3.24 -21.92 -13.25
C VAL A 95 2.88 -21.22 -14.56
N LEU A 96 3.02 -19.90 -14.64
CA LEU A 96 2.74 -19.15 -15.88
C LEU A 96 3.75 -19.53 -16.99
N ARG A 97 5.04 -19.62 -16.68
CA ARG A 97 6.07 -20.05 -17.66
C ARG A 97 5.83 -21.46 -18.19
N GLU A 98 5.44 -22.40 -17.35
CA GLU A 98 5.13 -23.77 -17.76
C GLU A 98 3.96 -23.84 -18.75
N ARG A 99 3.12 -22.80 -18.77
CA ARG A 99 2.00 -22.65 -19.73
C ARG A 99 2.32 -21.73 -20.90
N GLY A 100 3.56 -21.26 -21.04
CA GLY A 100 3.97 -20.33 -22.10
C GLY A 100 3.36 -18.93 -21.94
N VAL A 101 2.85 -18.59 -20.75
CA VAL A 101 2.31 -17.27 -20.45
C VAL A 101 3.44 -16.42 -19.87
N PRO A 102 3.80 -15.29 -20.50
CA PRO A 102 4.82 -14.42 -19.94
C PRO A 102 4.32 -13.85 -18.61
N PRO A 103 5.18 -13.74 -17.58
CA PRO A 103 4.86 -13.04 -16.35
C PRO A 103 4.82 -11.53 -16.64
N SER A 104 3.71 -11.09 -17.24
CA SER A 104 3.50 -9.68 -17.58
C SER A 104 2.85 -8.97 -16.41
N PRO A 105 3.13 -7.67 -16.20
CA PRO A 105 2.38 -6.84 -15.26
C PRO A 105 0.91 -6.65 -15.68
N ALA A 106 0.61 -6.75 -16.99
CA ALA A 106 -0.75 -6.73 -17.49
C ALA A 106 -1.53 -8.00 -17.08
N GLU A 107 -2.84 -7.91 -17.12
CA GLU A 107 -3.70 -9.08 -16.95
C GLU A 107 -3.23 -10.20 -17.89
N PRO A 108 -2.89 -11.37 -17.35
CA PRO A 108 -2.45 -12.47 -18.20
C PRO A 108 -3.57 -12.84 -19.18
N PRO A 109 -3.24 -13.35 -20.38
CA PRO A 109 -4.22 -13.69 -21.42
C PRO A 109 -5.01 -14.97 -21.07
N LEU A 110 -5.21 -15.22 -19.79
CA LEU A 110 -5.97 -16.31 -19.21
C LEU A 110 -7.22 -15.76 -18.53
N SER A 111 -8.33 -16.49 -18.63
CA SER A 111 -9.51 -16.14 -17.86
C SER A 111 -9.24 -16.27 -16.34
N LEU A 112 -9.94 -15.50 -15.52
CA LEU A 112 -9.85 -15.59 -14.05
C LEU A 112 -10.03 -17.01 -13.53
N ARG A 113 -10.95 -17.78 -14.12
CA ARG A 113 -11.17 -19.18 -13.77
C ARG A 113 -9.94 -20.04 -14.07
N GLN A 114 -9.34 -19.87 -15.25
CA GLN A 114 -8.10 -20.60 -15.60
C GLN A 114 -6.94 -20.26 -14.65
N LEU A 115 -6.82 -18.98 -14.26
CA LEU A 115 -5.84 -18.56 -13.26
C LEU A 115 -6.08 -19.22 -11.90
N GLY A 116 -7.35 -19.24 -11.47
CA GLY A 116 -7.74 -19.89 -10.22
C GLY A 116 -7.42 -21.37 -10.20
N ASP A 117 -7.77 -22.08 -11.28
CA ASP A 117 -7.50 -23.51 -11.42
C ASP A 117 -6.00 -23.81 -11.43
N LEU A 118 -5.22 -22.98 -12.11
CA LEU A 118 -3.76 -23.13 -12.21
C LEU A 118 -3.03 -22.88 -10.89
N LEU A 119 -3.35 -21.77 -10.24
CA LEU A 119 -2.66 -21.31 -9.03
C LEU A 119 -3.30 -21.85 -7.75
N LYS A 120 -4.46 -22.52 -7.86
CA LYS A 120 -5.26 -23.01 -6.74
C LYS A 120 -5.59 -21.88 -5.77
N VAL A 121 -6.12 -20.76 -6.30
CA VAL A 121 -6.49 -19.56 -5.54
C VAL A 121 -7.96 -19.24 -5.68
N ASP A 122 -8.51 -18.58 -4.67
CA ASP A 122 -9.91 -18.13 -4.64
C ASP A 122 -10.05 -16.69 -5.14
N GLY A 123 -8.99 -15.89 -4.99
CA GLY A 123 -8.95 -14.51 -5.40
C GLY A 123 -7.61 -14.11 -6.01
N VAL A 124 -7.65 -13.05 -6.80
CA VAL A 124 -6.46 -12.43 -7.39
C VAL A 124 -6.45 -10.93 -7.12
N VAL A 125 -5.27 -10.39 -6.83
CA VAL A 125 -5.07 -8.95 -6.71
C VAL A 125 -4.34 -8.46 -7.95
N PHE A 126 -4.96 -7.52 -8.65
CA PHE A 126 -4.38 -6.74 -9.72
C PHE A 126 -4.21 -5.28 -9.30
N GLY A 127 -3.31 -4.59 -9.91
CA GLY A 127 -3.11 -3.17 -9.65
C GLY A 127 -2.30 -2.45 -10.71
N SER A 128 -2.28 -1.14 -10.58
CA SER A 128 -1.47 -0.27 -11.41
C SER A 128 -0.86 0.86 -10.58
N VAL A 129 0.32 1.30 -10.96
CA VAL A 129 1.02 2.44 -10.36
C VAL A 129 0.95 3.60 -11.33
N SER A 130 0.24 4.66 -10.93
CA SER A 130 0.04 5.87 -11.74
C SER A 130 1.09 6.95 -11.48
N GLN A 131 1.65 6.98 -10.27
CA GLN A 131 2.69 7.91 -9.86
C GLN A 131 3.70 7.21 -8.97
N TYR A 132 4.98 7.40 -9.25
CA TYR A 132 6.07 6.87 -8.43
C TYR A 132 7.28 7.80 -8.56
N ASN A 133 7.32 8.82 -7.75
CA ASN A 133 8.39 9.82 -7.76
C ASN A 133 8.67 10.34 -6.36
N ARG A 134 9.73 11.13 -6.21
CA ARG A 134 10.20 11.62 -4.91
C ARG A 134 9.11 12.28 -4.03
N PHE A 135 8.07 12.83 -4.63
CA PHE A 135 7.07 13.60 -3.90
C PHE A 135 5.73 12.89 -3.81
N ASN A 136 5.42 12.03 -4.80
CA ASN A 136 4.10 11.43 -4.95
C ASN A 136 4.20 9.93 -5.26
N LEU A 137 3.35 9.19 -4.58
CA LEU A 137 2.99 7.82 -4.91
C LEU A 137 1.50 7.78 -5.25
N GLY A 138 1.15 7.16 -6.36
CA GLY A 138 -0.24 6.88 -6.71
C GLY A 138 -0.37 5.46 -7.23
N PHE A 139 -1.34 4.72 -6.72
CA PHE A 139 -1.64 3.37 -7.22
C PHE A 139 -3.12 3.03 -7.08
N THR A 140 -3.54 2.06 -7.86
CA THR A 140 -4.83 1.37 -7.69
C THR A 140 -4.58 -0.11 -7.42
N ALA A 141 -5.44 -0.72 -6.62
CA ALA A 141 -5.45 -2.17 -6.43
C ALA A 141 -6.89 -2.67 -6.37
N ARG A 142 -7.11 -3.91 -6.85
CA ARG A 142 -8.42 -4.55 -6.82
C ARG A 142 -8.29 -6.04 -6.47
N LEU A 143 -9.14 -6.51 -5.57
CA LEU A 143 -9.32 -7.94 -5.28
C LEU A 143 -10.49 -8.46 -6.10
N VAL A 144 -10.24 -9.47 -6.90
CA VAL A 144 -11.23 -10.09 -7.81
C VAL A 144 -11.43 -11.55 -7.41
N SER A 145 -12.67 -11.96 -7.26
CA SER A 145 -13.02 -13.37 -7.04
C SER A 145 -12.79 -14.17 -8.33
N VAL A 146 -12.08 -15.27 -8.21
CA VAL A 146 -11.88 -16.21 -9.31
C VAL A 146 -13.19 -16.93 -9.68
N LYS A 147 -14.02 -17.22 -8.68
CA LYS A 147 -15.26 -17.96 -8.83
C LYS A 147 -16.34 -17.14 -9.56
N SER A 148 -16.58 -15.92 -9.09
CA SER A 148 -17.65 -15.07 -9.61
C SER A 148 -17.18 -14.06 -10.67
N GLY A 149 -15.89 -13.79 -10.74
CA GLY A 149 -15.33 -12.73 -11.59
C GLY A 149 -15.63 -11.32 -11.09
N LEU A 150 -16.21 -11.18 -9.90
CA LEU A 150 -16.59 -9.89 -9.35
C LEU A 150 -15.37 -9.22 -8.68
N VAL A 151 -15.26 -7.92 -8.89
CA VAL A 151 -14.38 -7.09 -8.08
C VAL A 151 -15.01 -6.95 -6.69
N LEU A 152 -14.41 -7.57 -5.70
CA LEU A 152 -14.91 -7.58 -4.32
C LEU A 152 -14.48 -6.33 -3.55
N TRP A 153 -13.29 -5.86 -3.81
CA TRP A 153 -12.70 -4.67 -3.23
C TRP A 153 -11.79 -3.98 -4.22
N SER A 154 -11.77 -2.68 -4.18
CA SER A 154 -10.78 -1.88 -4.90
C SER A 154 -10.42 -0.63 -4.11
N VAL A 155 -9.19 -0.18 -4.28
CA VAL A 155 -8.66 1.02 -3.65
C VAL A 155 -7.89 1.83 -4.67
N SER A 156 -8.02 3.15 -4.57
CA SER A 156 -7.16 4.10 -5.26
C SER A 156 -6.56 5.01 -4.20
N GLN A 157 -5.25 5.03 -4.13
CA GLN A 157 -4.53 5.86 -3.16
C GLN A 157 -3.51 6.74 -3.85
N THR A 158 -3.44 7.97 -3.39
CA THR A 158 -2.35 8.89 -3.71
C THR A 158 -1.81 9.43 -2.39
N GLY A 159 -0.52 9.29 -2.19
CA GLY A 159 0.14 9.73 -0.98
C GLY A 159 1.45 10.44 -1.28
N GLY A 160 1.84 11.35 -0.40
CA GLY A 160 3.12 12.04 -0.49
C GLY A 160 3.54 12.60 0.87
N ARG A 161 4.82 12.75 1.04
CA ARG A 161 5.40 13.38 2.23
C ARG A 161 6.67 14.12 1.83
N TYR A 162 6.72 15.39 2.18
CA TYR A 162 7.95 16.17 2.03
C TYR A 162 9.02 15.63 2.99
N PHE A 163 10.24 15.46 2.47
CA PHE A 163 11.40 15.00 3.23
C PHE A 163 11.37 13.56 3.74
N ALA A 164 10.42 12.73 3.30
CA ALA A 164 10.45 11.29 3.57
C ALA A 164 10.97 10.50 2.37
N PRO A 165 11.70 9.38 2.59
CA PRO A 165 12.05 8.47 1.51
C PRO A 165 10.81 7.91 0.84
N LEU A 166 10.84 7.78 -0.50
CA LEU A 166 9.72 7.21 -1.26
C LEU A 166 9.35 5.79 -0.81
N SER A 167 10.34 4.98 -0.43
CA SER A 167 10.14 3.63 0.10
C SER A 167 9.28 3.62 1.37
N GLN A 168 9.49 4.58 2.27
CA GLN A 168 8.69 4.70 3.48
C GLN A 168 7.26 5.14 3.15
N VAL A 169 7.09 6.10 2.24
CA VAL A 169 5.76 6.55 1.79
C VAL A 169 5.01 5.38 1.15
N ALA A 170 5.69 4.58 0.32
CA ALA A 170 5.11 3.42 -0.32
C ALA A 170 4.63 2.36 0.69
N ASP A 171 5.48 2.02 1.67
CA ASP A 171 5.14 1.05 2.69
C ASP A 171 3.94 1.51 3.54
N GLU A 172 3.97 2.74 4.04
CA GLU A 172 2.87 3.31 4.82
C GLU A 172 1.55 3.33 4.03
N THR A 173 1.60 3.74 2.75
CA THR A 173 0.40 3.88 1.92
C THR A 173 -0.20 2.52 1.56
N VAL A 174 0.62 1.52 1.25
CA VAL A 174 0.15 0.15 1.01
C VAL A 174 -0.41 -0.47 2.28
N LYS A 175 0.26 -0.26 3.41
CA LYS A 175 -0.22 -0.74 4.71
C LYS A 175 -1.60 -0.16 5.07
N GLU A 176 -1.83 1.12 4.82
CA GLU A 176 -3.14 1.74 5.02
C GLU A 176 -4.22 1.08 4.14
N ALA A 177 -3.92 0.79 2.87
CA ALA A 177 -4.84 0.11 1.96
C ALA A 177 -5.20 -1.31 2.44
N VAL A 178 -4.22 -2.07 2.91
CA VAL A 178 -4.44 -3.43 3.43
C VAL A 178 -5.20 -3.42 4.76
N LEU A 179 -4.92 -2.46 5.65
CA LEU A 179 -5.65 -2.28 6.90
C LEU A 179 -7.12 -1.94 6.66
N GLU A 180 -7.40 -1.14 5.64
CA GLU A 180 -8.79 -0.87 5.26
C GLU A 180 -9.51 -2.12 4.78
N LEU A 181 -8.90 -2.91 3.88
CA LEU A 181 -9.47 -4.19 3.47
C LEU A 181 -9.75 -5.09 4.69
N GLN A 182 -8.83 -5.14 5.66
CA GLN A 182 -9.00 -5.90 6.89
C GLN A 182 -10.18 -5.41 7.73
N THR A 183 -10.39 -4.11 7.79
CA THR A 183 -11.51 -3.50 8.52
C THR A 183 -12.85 -3.84 7.90
N LYS A 184 -12.92 -3.95 6.57
CA LYS A 184 -14.13 -4.28 5.81
C LYS A 184 -14.53 -5.77 5.92
N LEU A 185 -13.58 -6.63 6.32
CA LEU A 185 -13.82 -8.08 6.50
C LEU A 185 -14.29 -8.44 7.92
N ARG A 186 -14.17 -7.53 8.88
CA ARG A 186 -14.64 -7.70 10.25
C ARG A 186 -16.10 -7.27 10.40
#